data_521865decf95d22c04a29e90e791c4ea
#
_entry.id   521865decf95d22c04a29e90e791c4ea
#
_cell.length_a   1.000
_cell.length_b   1.000
_cell.length_c   1.000
_cell.angle_alpha   90.00
_cell.angle_beta   90.00
_cell.angle_gamma   90.00
#
_symmetry.space_group_name_H-M   'P 1'
#
loop_
_entity.id
_entity.type
_entity.pdbx_description
1 polymer ?
#
loop_
_entity_poly.entity_id
_entity_poly.type
_entity_poly.pdbx_seq_one_letter_code
_entity_poly.pdbx_strand_id
1 'polypeptide(L)' 'MDRKYMIRWDAPEGFDPTSVLMSLPSPIAPGVREIYNYSVKEEGFYFVDRQVDPRTAGEALKLFIDEALKHSNEVIIENL' A
#
# COMPACT_ATOMS: atom_id res chain seq x y z
N MET A 1 5.33 -10.74 -13.53
CA MET A 1 5.89 -9.37 -13.64
C MET A 1 5.30 -8.49 -12.55
N ASP A 2 6.13 -7.77 -11.83
CA ASP A 2 5.67 -6.93 -10.72
C ASP A 2 5.33 -5.53 -11.18
N ARG A 3 4.35 -4.92 -10.52
CA ARG A 3 4.08 -3.49 -10.64
C ARG A 3 4.45 -2.83 -9.31
N LYS A 4 5.22 -1.77 -9.37
CA LYS A 4 5.73 -1.08 -8.19
C LYS A 4 5.23 0.35 -8.18
N TYR A 5 4.75 0.79 -7.01
CA TYR A 5 4.19 2.12 -6.82
C TYR A 5 4.80 2.79 -5.62
N MET A 6 4.97 4.11 -5.71
CA MET A 6 5.21 4.95 -4.54
C MET A 6 3.98 5.83 -4.35
N ILE A 7 3.38 5.76 -3.19
CA ILE A 7 2.25 6.59 -2.80
C ILE A 7 2.82 7.71 -1.93
N ARG A 8 3.03 8.89 -2.52
CA ARG A 8 3.66 10.03 -1.84
C ARG A 8 2.60 10.93 -1.22
N TRP A 9 2.83 11.28 0.04
CA TRP A 9 1.95 12.20 0.78
C TRP A 9 2.69 12.75 1.99
N ASP A 10 2.20 13.87 2.53
CA ASP A 10 2.78 14.49 3.71
C ASP A 10 2.16 13.87 4.96
N ALA A 11 2.84 12.89 5.54
CA ALA A 11 2.38 12.27 6.77
C ALA A 11 2.57 13.23 7.94
N PRO A 12 1.56 13.36 8.85
CA PRO A 12 1.72 14.16 10.04
C PRO A 12 2.79 13.57 10.95
N GLU A 13 3.42 14.44 11.74
CA GLU A 13 4.40 13.97 12.72
C GLU A 13 3.72 13.01 13.70
N GLY A 14 4.38 11.92 13.98
CA GLY A 14 3.83 10.88 14.85
C GLY A 14 2.79 9.99 14.19
N PHE A 15 2.66 10.04 12.86
CA PHE A 15 1.75 9.16 12.15
C PHE A 15 2.03 7.70 12.48
N ASP A 16 0.99 6.96 12.87
CA ASP A 16 1.07 5.55 13.19
C ASP A 16 0.32 4.72 12.15
N PRO A 17 1.00 3.89 11.36
CA PRO A 17 0.36 3.09 10.32
C PRO A 17 -0.36 1.84 10.84
N THR A 18 -0.35 1.57 12.14
CA THR A 18 -0.90 0.32 12.70
C THR A 18 -2.31 0.04 12.23
N SER A 19 -3.18 1.05 12.23
CA SER A 19 -4.59 0.88 11.87
C SER A 19 -4.75 0.37 10.43
N VAL A 20 -4.05 0.97 9.48
CA VAL A 20 -4.14 0.54 8.08
C VAL A 20 -3.51 -0.84 7.90
N LEU A 21 -2.38 -1.10 8.56
CA LEU A 21 -1.70 -2.40 8.42
C LEU A 21 -2.56 -3.55 8.95
N MET A 22 -3.32 -3.32 10.02
CA MET A 22 -4.21 -4.33 10.58
C MET A 22 -5.45 -4.58 9.73
N SER A 23 -5.76 -3.68 8.81
CA SER A 23 -6.93 -3.80 7.93
C SER A 23 -6.59 -4.49 6.60
N LEU A 24 -5.32 -4.73 6.34
CA LEU A 24 -4.90 -5.28 5.05
C LEU A 24 -5.36 -6.73 4.87
N PRO A 25 -5.76 -7.11 3.63
CA PRO A 25 -6.02 -8.51 3.33
C PRO A 25 -4.72 -9.32 3.36
N SER A 26 -4.82 -10.64 3.47
CA SER A 26 -3.64 -11.49 3.50
C SER A 26 -2.76 -11.26 2.26
N PRO A 27 -1.45 -11.02 2.44
CA PRO A 27 -0.56 -10.84 1.31
C PRO A 27 -0.11 -12.15 0.66
N ILE A 28 -0.55 -13.29 1.22
CA ILE A 28 -0.12 -14.62 0.77
C ILE A 28 -1.32 -15.40 0.25
N ALA A 29 -1.23 -15.89 -0.98
CA ALA A 29 -2.24 -16.74 -1.59
C ALA A 29 -1.99 -18.21 -1.22
N PRO A 30 -3.01 -19.08 -1.41
CA PRO A 30 -2.80 -20.53 -1.28
C PRO A 30 -1.62 -20.99 -2.13
N GLY A 31 -0.81 -21.91 -1.60
CA GLY A 31 0.43 -22.33 -2.25
C GLY A 31 1.61 -21.43 -1.93
N VAL A 32 1.48 -20.56 -0.93
CA VAL A 32 2.55 -19.69 -0.43
C VAL A 32 3.06 -18.71 -1.50
N ARG A 33 2.18 -18.24 -2.39
CA ARG A 33 2.54 -17.23 -3.39
C ARG A 33 2.26 -15.84 -2.81
N GLU A 34 3.23 -14.96 -2.88
CA GLU A 34 3.06 -13.59 -2.43
C GLU A 34 2.20 -12.81 -3.42
N ILE A 35 1.14 -12.20 -2.91
CA ILE A 35 0.21 -11.39 -3.72
C ILE A 35 0.73 -9.96 -3.85
N TYR A 36 1.18 -9.38 -2.74
CA TYR A 36 1.71 -8.02 -2.70
C TYR A 36 2.68 -7.88 -1.54
N ASN A 37 3.47 -6.81 -1.59
CA ASN A 37 4.37 -6.43 -0.51
C ASN A 37 4.34 -4.91 -0.37
N TYR A 38 4.78 -4.39 0.76
CA TYR A 38 4.76 -2.95 1.02
C TYR A 38 5.87 -2.56 1.99
N SER A 39 6.18 -1.26 2.02
CA SER A 39 7.03 -0.66 3.04
C SER A 39 6.48 0.72 3.39
N VAL A 40 6.51 1.06 4.68
CA VAL A 40 6.15 2.39 5.14
C VAL A 40 7.45 3.21 5.19
N LYS A 41 7.48 4.32 4.46
CA LYS A 41 8.66 5.17 4.32
C LYS A 41 8.33 6.61 4.73
N GLU A 42 9.36 7.44 4.89
CA GLU A 42 9.15 8.85 5.22
C GLU A 42 8.34 9.59 4.17
N GLU A 43 8.56 9.31 2.89
CA GLU A 43 7.86 9.96 1.79
C GLU A 43 6.49 9.37 1.51
N GLY A 44 6.10 8.27 2.16
CA GLY A 44 4.81 7.64 1.96
C GLY A 44 4.85 6.13 2.02
N PHE A 45 4.02 5.48 1.20
CA PHE A 45 3.93 4.03 1.15
C PHE A 45 4.51 3.50 -0.17
N TYR A 46 5.41 2.53 -0.05
CA TYR A 46 5.91 1.78 -1.20
C TYR A 46 5.10 0.50 -1.33
N PHE A 47 4.65 0.17 -2.52
CA PHE A 47 3.77 -0.97 -2.75
C PHE A 47 4.21 -1.77 -3.97
N VAL A 48 4.22 -3.10 -3.82
CA VAL A 48 4.56 -4.02 -4.92
C VAL A 48 3.40 -4.97 -5.14
N ASP A 49 2.84 -4.95 -6.36
CA ASP A 49 1.82 -5.89 -6.79
C ASP A 49 2.50 -6.99 -7.60
N ARG A 50 2.44 -8.22 -7.10
CA ARG A 50 3.08 -9.38 -7.76
C ARG A 50 2.29 -9.92 -8.95
N GLN A 51 1.13 -9.33 -9.25
CA GLN A 51 0.27 -9.76 -10.37
C GLN A 51 -0.24 -11.20 -10.20
N VAL A 52 -0.39 -11.65 -8.97
CA VAL A 52 -0.89 -12.98 -8.63
C VAL A 52 -2.41 -12.96 -8.42
N ASP A 53 -2.89 -11.95 -7.71
CA ASP A 53 -4.31 -11.78 -7.40
C ASP A 53 -4.62 -10.28 -7.46
N PRO A 54 -5.06 -9.79 -8.63
CA PRO A 54 -5.31 -8.36 -8.82
C PRO A 54 -6.37 -7.79 -7.87
N ARG A 55 -7.36 -8.59 -7.50
CA ARG A 55 -8.43 -8.14 -6.61
C ARG A 55 -7.89 -7.85 -5.21
N THR A 56 -7.16 -8.80 -4.63
CA THR A 56 -6.60 -8.64 -3.30
C THR A 56 -5.54 -7.54 -3.26
N ALA A 57 -4.66 -7.51 -4.27
CA ALA A 57 -3.65 -6.45 -4.38
C ALA A 57 -4.31 -5.08 -4.52
N GLY A 58 -5.37 -4.98 -5.31
CA GLY A 58 -6.11 -3.74 -5.49
C GLY A 58 -6.77 -3.26 -4.20
N GLU A 59 -7.33 -4.17 -3.40
CA GLU A 59 -7.90 -3.83 -2.10
C GLU A 59 -6.82 -3.25 -1.17
N ALA A 60 -5.65 -3.89 -1.11
CA ALA A 60 -4.55 -3.42 -0.28
C ALA A 60 -4.06 -2.05 -0.73
N LEU A 61 -3.87 -1.86 -2.03
CA LEU A 61 -3.43 -0.58 -2.59
C LEU A 61 -4.42 0.53 -2.26
N LYS A 62 -5.71 0.27 -2.41
CA LYS A 62 -6.74 1.25 -2.10
C LYS A 62 -6.74 1.64 -0.62
N LEU A 63 -6.51 0.68 0.27
CA LEU A 63 -6.44 0.97 1.69
C LEU A 63 -5.30 1.93 2.03
N PHE A 64 -4.15 1.77 1.40
CA PHE A 64 -3.03 2.70 1.58
C PHE A 64 -3.37 4.10 1.05
N ILE A 65 -3.99 4.17 -0.13
CA ILE A 65 -4.40 5.44 -0.71
C ILE A 65 -5.43 6.14 0.18
N ASP A 66 -6.43 5.41 0.65
CA ASP A 66 -7.47 5.95 1.53
C ASP A 66 -6.88 6.45 2.85
N GLU A 67 -5.91 5.71 3.39
CA GLU A 67 -5.23 6.14 4.62
C GLU A 67 -4.50 7.47 4.41
N ALA A 68 -3.77 7.60 3.32
CA ALA A 68 -3.07 8.84 2.99
C ALA A 68 -4.05 10.00 2.83
N LEU A 69 -5.19 9.76 2.18
CA LEU A 69 -6.22 10.79 1.94
C LEU A 69 -6.94 11.23 3.21
N LYS A 70 -6.91 10.43 4.28
CA LYS A 70 -7.45 10.87 5.57
C LYS A 70 -6.64 12.00 6.18
N HIS A 71 -5.36 12.09 5.86
CA HIS A 71 -4.43 13.03 6.50
C HIS A 71 -3.92 14.11 5.57
N SER A 72 -4.07 13.94 4.26
CA SER A 72 -3.53 14.85 3.26
C SER A 72 -4.57 15.13 2.20
N ASN A 73 -4.59 16.36 1.70
CA ASN A 73 -5.50 16.75 0.62
C ASN A 73 -4.98 16.31 -0.74
N GLU A 74 -3.71 15.94 -0.83
CA GLU A 74 -3.08 15.55 -2.08
C GLU A 74 -2.22 14.32 -1.88
N VAL A 75 -2.41 13.35 -2.76
CA VAL A 75 -1.64 12.12 -2.78
C VAL A 75 -1.15 11.90 -4.20
N ILE A 76 0.14 11.66 -4.35
CA ILE A 76 0.76 11.43 -5.66
C ILE A 76 1.14 9.96 -5.75
N ILE A 77 0.67 9.30 -6.81
CA ILE A 77 1.00 7.89 -7.04
C ILE A 77 1.96 7.83 -8.22
N GLU A 78 3.17 7.34 -7.96
CA GLU A 78 4.19 7.13 -8.97
C GLU A 78 4.25 5.67 -9.36
N ASN A 79 4.27 5.39 -10.64
CA ASN A 79 4.54 4.06 -11.17
C ASN A 79 6.05 3.93 -11.36
N LEU A 80 6.65 3.01 -10.65
CA LEU A 80 8.10 2.85 -10.66
C LEU A 80 8.60 1.82 -11.68
#